data_3396cebf2a1cf3be991263aa96a32606
#
_entry.id   3396cebf2a1cf3be991263aa96a32606
#
_cell.length_a   1.000
_cell.length_b   1.000
_cell.length_c   1.000
_cell.angle_alpha   90.00
_cell.angle_beta   90.00
_cell.angle_gamma   90.00
#
_symmetry.space_group_name_H-M   'P 1'
#
loop_
_entity.id
_entity.type
_entity.pdbx_description
1 polymer ?
#
loop_
_entity_poly.entity_id
_entity_poly.type
_entity_poly.pdbx_seq_one_letter_code
_entity_poly.pdbx_strand_id
1 'polypeptide(L)'
;MNNVREVTCRPRWQGVLWFFVGLGAAGAGLAAVRVVRVVHGGGLLDVWLGAGLVLALGGVAALYAVTARVRADSYGVHSRTLLRRRSVPWTDIADLRIHLKHEHNHHVELARRVDLSLRDGRTWLLPQPQSWEREDPDFDAKVDAFRVLHARHGAPESSHLPVISHRTAGSGGWAGPLSLCVLLLAGAGLAAWFVPGVESNQQAWRSAAPCTAGTPAADRDECLATVPAVIEKTDANRPKKPSWLYFTDDRPLNRLRVSYEGARGFESGDRVELTVWHREVREVAGEHHVWREHVTPARDVAVVAAALALIAGHPAARVVVRVRGRRLLPDDEVLPSALPFAGALAGTALWVLPLCWFHPTTLFTSPTATALAWAAGGSLASLGLFVWAWRATRVRTPQESRTPAGKTPAGKTGPVFLAARFLEHTDYNPRGFGTHIVLGDGPPAVTPHSGPGRFAAKTIPVARLTVGEVRRVRGDDGDTVSRGWHIAVLDDAGKPVRLAAAPADLTRILGELSLAQATQAMNATHPANPSP
;
A
#
# COMPACT_ATOMS: atom_id res chain seq x y z
N MET A 1 -44.87 -3.25 -0.15
CA MET A 1 -43.89 -2.88 -1.21
C MET A 1 -44.08 -1.41 -1.49
N ASN A 2 -43.18 -0.56 -0.99
CA ASN A 2 -43.24 0.88 -1.20
C ASN A 2 -43.03 1.19 -2.68
N ASN A 3 -44.00 1.95 -3.26
CA ASN A 3 -44.02 2.31 -4.67
C ASN A 3 -43.00 3.46 -4.89
N VAL A 4 -41.69 3.13 -4.86
CA VAL A 4 -40.61 4.11 -5.10
C VAL A 4 -40.69 4.55 -6.57
N ARG A 5 -41.15 5.80 -6.81
CA ARG A 5 -41.22 6.40 -8.15
C ARG A 5 -40.00 7.23 -8.48
N GLU A 6 -39.38 7.82 -7.46
CA GLU A 6 -38.26 8.72 -7.60
C GLU A 6 -37.46 8.78 -6.30
N VAL A 7 -36.12 8.85 -6.43
CA VAL A 7 -35.18 9.04 -5.31
C VAL A 7 -34.26 10.20 -5.63
N THR A 8 -34.18 11.18 -4.73
CA THR A 8 -33.27 12.30 -4.84
C THR A 8 -32.25 12.27 -3.71
N CYS A 9 -30.95 12.24 -4.06
CA CYS A 9 -29.85 12.27 -3.13
C CYS A 9 -29.19 13.65 -3.12
N ARG A 10 -29.06 14.23 -1.91
CA ARG A 10 -28.39 15.54 -1.67
C ARG A 10 -27.36 15.37 -0.56
N PRO A 11 -26.34 16.25 -0.50
CA PRO A 11 -25.38 16.24 0.61
C PRO A 11 -26.07 16.46 1.96
N ARG A 12 -25.68 15.71 2.98
CA ARG A 12 -26.28 15.74 4.34
C ARG A 12 -25.99 17.07 5.05
N TRP A 13 -24.82 17.67 4.84
CA TRP A 13 -24.30 18.84 5.57
C TRP A 13 -24.38 20.14 4.75
N GLN A 14 -25.50 20.41 4.13
CA GLN A 14 -25.65 21.58 3.23
C GLN A 14 -25.29 22.90 3.91
N GLY A 15 -25.72 23.14 5.14
CA GLY A 15 -25.40 24.38 5.87
C GLY A 15 -23.92 24.58 6.09
N VAL A 16 -23.21 23.53 6.51
CA VAL A 16 -21.75 23.55 6.72
C VAL A 16 -21.02 23.79 5.40
N LEU A 17 -21.46 23.15 4.32
CA LEU A 17 -20.86 23.36 3.01
C LEU A 17 -21.05 24.80 2.52
N TRP A 18 -22.22 25.41 2.71
CA TRP A 18 -22.45 26.83 2.39
C TRP A 18 -21.58 27.77 3.24
N PHE A 19 -21.34 27.44 4.51
CA PHE A 19 -20.41 28.19 5.33
C PHE A 19 -18.99 28.17 4.74
N PHE A 20 -18.48 26.98 4.32
CA PHE A 20 -17.18 26.90 3.66
C PHE A 20 -17.11 27.60 2.31
N VAL A 21 -18.23 27.65 1.55
CA VAL A 21 -18.30 28.46 0.33
C VAL A 21 -18.13 29.94 0.66
N GLY A 22 -18.80 30.45 1.73
CA GLY A 22 -18.63 31.83 2.17
C GLY A 22 -17.20 32.13 2.63
N LEU A 23 -16.61 31.20 3.41
CA LEU A 23 -15.21 31.30 3.84
C LEU A 23 -14.23 31.32 2.67
N GLY A 24 -14.51 30.52 1.65
CA GLY A 24 -13.73 30.49 0.40
C GLY A 24 -13.82 31.79 -0.39
N ALA A 25 -15.01 32.39 -0.46
CA ALA A 25 -15.19 33.72 -1.07
C ALA A 25 -14.41 34.80 -0.34
N ALA A 26 -14.41 34.78 1.00
CA ALA A 26 -13.59 35.68 1.82
C ALA A 26 -12.09 35.44 1.58
N GLY A 27 -11.66 34.19 1.48
CA GLY A 27 -10.29 33.81 1.13
C GLY A 27 -9.85 34.30 -0.24
N ALA A 28 -10.72 34.21 -1.25
CA ALA A 28 -10.47 34.75 -2.58
C ALA A 28 -10.33 36.29 -2.57
N GLY A 29 -11.18 36.99 -1.79
CA GLY A 29 -11.06 38.42 -1.56
C GLY A 29 -9.73 38.82 -0.92
N LEU A 30 -9.32 38.08 0.14
CA LEU A 30 -8.02 38.28 0.78
C LEU A 30 -6.86 38.07 -0.19
N ALA A 31 -6.88 37.00 -0.97
CA ALA A 31 -5.87 36.73 -1.98
C ALA A 31 -5.79 37.84 -3.02
N ALA A 32 -6.92 38.32 -3.53
CA ALA A 32 -6.98 39.40 -4.51
C ALA A 32 -6.37 40.70 -3.98
N VAL A 33 -6.71 41.12 -2.74
CA VAL A 33 -6.13 42.30 -2.09
C VAL A 33 -4.61 42.15 -1.92
N ARG A 34 -4.14 40.94 -1.57
CA ARG A 34 -2.70 40.68 -1.40
C ARG A 34 -1.95 40.67 -2.71
N VAL A 35 -2.51 40.10 -3.78
CA VAL A 35 -1.92 40.19 -5.13
C VAL A 35 -1.70 41.62 -5.56
N VAL A 36 -2.69 42.50 -5.37
CA VAL A 36 -2.55 43.93 -5.68
C VAL A 36 -1.39 44.56 -4.88
N ARG A 37 -1.23 44.22 -3.61
CA ARG A 37 -0.11 44.73 -2.79
C ARG A 37 1.25 44.18 -3.22
N VAL A 38 1.35 42.89 -3.55
CA VAL A 38 2.59 42.26 -4.05
C VAL A 38 3.05 42.89 -5.35
N VAL A 39 2.13 43.18 -6.28
CA VAL A 39 2.43 43.87 -7.55
C VAL A 39 2.96 45.30 -7.33
N HIS A 40 2.59 45.96 -6.21
CA HIS A 40 3.01 47.34 -5.88
C HIS A 40 4.23 47.42 -4.93
N GLY A 41 4.98 46.30 -4.70
CA GLY A 41 6.26 46.35 -3.97
C GLY A 41 6.41 45.39 -2.80
N GLY A 42 5.61 44.33 -2.73
CA GLY A 42 5.71 43.27 -1.73
C GLY A 42 6.53 42.07 -2.22
N GLY A 43 7.17 41.34 -1.30
CA GLY A 43 7.90 40.10 -1.62
C GLY A 43 6.98 38.97 -2.11
N LEU A 44 7.48 38.11 -3.00
CA LEU A 44 6.76 36.99 -3.63
C LEU A 44 6.23 35.91 -2.66
N LEU A 45 6.77 35.84 -1.45
CA LEU A 45 6.38 34.86 -0.41
C LEU A 45 5.54 35.53 0.68
N ASP A 46 4.26 35.77 0.41
CA ASP A 46 3.30 36.26 1.40
C ASP A 46 2.44 35.10 1.92
N VAL A 47 2.61 34.77 3.24
CA VAL A 47 1.85 33.71 3.94
C VAL A 47 0.34 33.95 3.82
N TRP A 48 -0.12 35.22 3.84
CA TRP A 48 -1.52 35.57 3.73
C TRP A 48 -2.10 35.34 2.34
N LEU A 49 -1.29 35.49 1.29
CA LEU A 49 -1.66 35.12 -0.07
C LEU A 49 -1.86 33.60 -0.16
N GLY A 50 -0.93 32.83 0.40
CA GLY A 50 -1.04 31.37 0.47
C GLY A 50 -2.29 30.93 1.23
N ALA A 51 -2.55 31.50 2.40
CA ALA A 51 -3.75 31.21 3.20
C ALA A 51 -5.04 31.54 2.44
N GLY A 52 -5.10 32.70 1.78
CA GLY A 52 -6.25 33.12 0.96
C GLY A 52 -6.53 32.17 -0.20
N LEU A 53 -5.48 31.68 -0.89
CA LEU A 53 -5.61 30.72 -1.98
C LEU A 53 -6.10 29.35 -1.47
N VAL A 54 -5.59 28.87 -0.34
CA VAL A 54 -6.04 27.59 0.25
C VAL A 54 -7.52 27.68 0.64
N LEU A 55 -7.95 28.79 1.26
CA LEU A 55 -9.36 29.01 1.58
C LEU A 55 -10.23 29.10 0.34
N ALA A 56 -9.78 29.79 -0.71
CA ALA A 56 -10.49 29.88 -1.99
C ALA A 56 -10.67 28.50 -2.64
N LEU A 57 -9.62 27.68 -2.68
CA LEU A 57 -9.68 26.31 -3.19
C LEU A 57 -10.64 25.45 -2.36
N GLY A 58 -10.60 25.57 -1.03
CA GLY A 58 -11.55 24.91 -0.13
C GLY A 58 -13.00 25.33 -0.40
N GLY A 59 -13.24 26.62 -0.65
CA GLY A 59 -14.55 27.14 -1.05
C GLY A 59 -15.06 26.59 -2.38
N VAL A 60 -14.18 26.48 -3.39
CA VAL A 60 -14.53 25.85 -4.69
C VAL A 60 -14.88 24.38 -4.50
N ALA A 61 -14.12 23.65 -3.69
CA ALA A 61 -14.40 22.25 -3.38
C ALA A 61 -15.75 22.10 -2.65
N ALA A 62 -16.04 22.97 -1.68
CA ALA A 62 -17.32 23.00 -0.97
C ALA A 62 -18.49 23.36 -1.91
N LEU A 63 -18.30 24.29 -2.83
CA LEU A 63 -19.29 24.65 -3.86
C LEU A 63 -19.57 23.47 -4.80
N TYR A 64 -18.54 22.75 -5.22
CA TYR A 64 -18.69 21.52 -5.99
C TYR A 64 -19.48 20.46 -5.22
N ALA A 65 -19.17 20.26 -3.92
CA ALA A 65 -19.84 19.28 -3.08
C ALA A 65 -21.32 19.64 -2.83
N VAL A 66 -21.65 20.91 -2.51
CA VAL A 66 -23.02 21.33 -2.19
C VAL A 66 -23.95 21.33 -3.42
N THR A 67 -23.37 21.54 -4.62
CA THR A 67 -24.14 21.51 -5.88
C THR A 67 -24.35 20.10 -6.42
N ALA A 68 -23.64 19.10 -5.85
CA ALA A 68 -23.73 17.72 -6.29
C ALA A 68 -25.10 17.12 -5.89
N ARG A 69 -25.86 16.73 -6.90
CA ARG A 69 -27.19 16.09 -6.74
C ARG A 69 -27.31 14.90 -7.66
N VAL A 70 -27.92 13.83 -7.16
CA VAL A 70 -28.26 12.65 -7.96
C VAL A 70 -29.75 12.38 -7.80
N ARG A 71 -30.42 12.14 -8.91
CA ARG A 71 -31.82 11.76 -8.99
C ARG A 71 -31.93 10.48 -9.78
N ALA A 72 -32.67 9.52 -9.27
CA ALA A 72 -33.04 8.30 -9.98
C ALA A 72 -34.56 8.29 -10.16
N ASP A 73 -35.01 8.07 -11.37
CA ASP A 73 -36.42 8.00 -11.74
C ASP A 73 -36.70 6.78 -12.65
N SER A 74 -37.87 6.72 -13.26
CA SER A 74 -38.26 5.62 -14.15
C SER A 74 -37.39 5.53 -15.43
N TYR A 75 -36.75 6.62 -15.86
CA TYR A 75 -35.89 6.62 -17.03
C TYR A 75 -34.48 6.14 -16.74
N GLY A 76 -33.90 6.60 -15.61
CA GLY A 76 -32.50 6.30 -15.30
C GLY A 76 -31.94 7.12 -14.14
N VAL A 77 -30.61 7.26 -14.14
CA VAL A 77 -29.86 8.00 -13.12
C VAL A 77 -29.36 9.32 -13.72
N HIS A 78 -29.73 10.41 -13.07
CA HIS A 78 -29.37 11.77 -13.44
C HIS A 78 -28.43 12.36 -12.37
N SER A 79 -27.26 12.79 -12.77
CA SER A 79 -26.33 13.49 -11.88
C SER A 79 -26.12 14.92 -12.37
N ARG A 80 -26.12 15.84 -11.41
CA ARG A 80 -25.84 17.25 -11.63
C ARG A 80 -24.76 17.70 -10.64
N THR A 81 -23.65 18.17 -11.18
CA THR A 81 -22.59 18.85 -10.44
C THR A 81 -22.44 20.27 -10.97
N LEU A 82 -21.61 21.09 -10.34
CA LEU A 82 -21.37 22.48 -10.77
C LEU A 82 -21.05 22.62 -12.26
N LEU A 83 -20.18 21.72 -12.78
CA LEU A 83 -19.62 21.82 -14.13
C LEU A 83 -20.22 20.81 -15.11
N ARG A 84 -20.95 19.81 -14.64
CA ARG A 84 -21.37 18.69 -15.51
C ARG A 84 -22.76 18.19 -15.15
N ARG A 85 -23.57 17.97 -16.20
CA ARG A 85 -24.81 17.21 -16.11
C ARG A 85 -24.67 15.93 -16.90
N ARG A 86 -25.05 14.82 -16.33
CA ARG A 86 -25.02 13.51 -16.97
C ARG A 86 -26.29 12.75 -16.63
N SER A 87 -26.85 12.10 -17.65
CA SER A 87 -28.01 11.22 -17.53
C SER A 87 -27.67 9.89 -18.19
N VAL A 88 -28.02 8.79 -17.55
CA VAL A 88 -27.80 7.44 -18.07
C VAL A 88 -29.08 6.65 -17.87
N PRO A 89 -29.68 6.09 -18.93
CA PRO A 89 -30.87 5.25 -18.82
C PRO A 89 -30.55 3.93 -18.12
N TRP A 90 -31.55 3.32 -17.47
CA TRP A 90 -31.37 2.03 -16.79
C TRP A 90 -30.92 0.90 -17.72
N THR A 91 -31.30 0.95 -19.00
CA THR A 91 -30.90 -0.01 -20.03
C THR A 91 -29.39 -0.07 -20.28
N ASP A 92 -28.67 1.03 -20.05
CA ASP A 92 -27.24 1.14 -20.26
C ASP A 92 -26.43 0.78 -19.00
N ILE A 93 -27.12 0.61 -17.85
CA ILE A 93 -26.52 0.25 -16.58
C ILE A 93 -26.52 -1.27 -16.47
N ALA A 94 -25.32 -1.86 -16.36
CA ALA A 94 -25.14 -3.29 -16.11
C ALA A 94 -25.42 -3.62 -14.65
N ASP A 95 -24.74 -2.92 -13.71
CA ASP A 95 -24.85 -3.13 -12.29
C ASP A 95 -24.65 -1.86 -11.46
N LEU A 96 -25.30 -1.85 -10.28
CA LEU A 96 -25.03 -0.92 -9.20
C LEU A 96 -23.95 -1.53 -8.31
N ARG A 97 -22.96 -0.74 -7.89
CA ARG A 97 -21.86 -1.17 -7.05
C ARG A 97 -21.67 -0.23 -5.88
N ILE A 98 -21.19 -0.74 -4.74
CA ILE A 98 -20.75 0.09 -3.62
C ILE A 98 -19.22 0.18 -3.68
N HIS A 99 -18.70 1.39 -3.78
CA HIS A 99 -17.26 1.65 -3.70
C HIS A 99 -16.87 2.06 -2.28
N LEU A 100 -16.02 1.24 -1.64
CA LEU A 100 -15.46 1.49 -0.31
C LEU A 100 -14.11 2.17 -0.46
N LYS A 101 -13.99 3.41 0.01
CA LYS A 101 -12.71 4.11 0.09
C LYS A 101 -12.21 4.08 1.52
N HIS A 102 -11.09 3.43 1.74
CA HIS A 102 -10.41 3.45 3.03
C HIS A 102 -9.66 4.77 3.17
N GLU A 103 -10.04 5.58 4.15
CA GLU A 103 -9.34 6.83 4.45
C GLU A 103 -8.55 6.64 5.75
N HIS A 104 -7.24 6.95 5.69
CA HIS A 104 -6.26 6.70 6.75
C HIS A 104 -6.37 7.71 7.92
N ASN A 105 -7.50 8.39 8.06
CA ASN A 105 -7.71 9.35 9.13
C ASN A 105 -8.37 8.64 10.33
N HIS A 106 -7.84 8.84 11.54
CA HIS A 106 -8.19 8.13 12.78
C HIS A 106 -9.68 8.15 13.18
N HIS A 107 -10.53 8.90 12.48
CA HIS A 107 -11.96 9.04 12.78
C HIS A 107 -12.91 8.59 11.68
N VAL A 108 -12.41 8.22 10.48
CA VAL A 108 -13.26 7.81 9.34
C VAL A 108 -12.70 6.55 8.72
N GLU A 109 -13.29 5.42 9.07
CA GLU A 109 -12.80 4.11 8.62
C GLU A 109 -13.22 3.76 7.20
N LEU A 110 -14.36 4.22 6.70
CA LEU A 110 -14.90 3.78 5.42
C LEU A 110 -15.84 4.82 4.78
N ALA A 111 -15.41 5.45 3.69
CA ALA A 111 -16.31 6.20 2.84
C ALA A 111 -17.03 5.25 1.86
N ARG A 112 -18.35 5.18 1.92
CA ARG A 112 -19.23 4.38 1.04
C ARG A 112 -19.80 5.28 -0.05
N ARG A 113 -19.67 4.89 -1.33
CA ARG A 113 -20.25 5.59 -2.48
C ARG A 113 -20.86 4.61 -3.45
N VAL A 114 -21.86 5.06 -4.19
CA VAL A 114 -22.44 4.26 -5.27
C VAL A 114 -21.67 4.50 -6.56
N ASP A 115 -21.31 3.42 -7.23
CA ASP A 115 -20.70 3.38 -8.55
C ASP A 115 -21.63 2.64 -9.52
N LEU A 116 -21.73 3.10 -10.74
CA LEU A 116 -22.49 2.45 -11.81
C LEU A 116 -21.53 1.77 -12.77
N SER A 117 -21.72 0.48 -12.99
CA SER A 117 -21.10 -0.23 -14.10
C SER A 117 -21.99 -0.10 -15.33
N LEU A 118 -21.45 0.42 -16.42
CA LEU A 118 -22.16 0.55 -17.69
C LEU A 118 -21.89 -0.67 -18.57
N ARG A 119 -22.84 -1.01 -19.45
CA ARG A 119 -22.70 -2.13 -20.40
C ARG A 119 -21.57 -1.93 -21.42
N ASP A 120 -21.10 -0.69 -21.62
CA ASP A 120 -19.94 -0.37 -22.45
C ASP A 120 -18.60 -0.64 -21.72
N GLY A 121 -18.63 -1.20 -20.50
CA GLY A 121 -17.46 -1.47 -19.67
C GLY A 121 -16.92 -0.26 -18.90
N ARG A 122 -17.53 0.93 -19.05
CA ARG A 122 -17.15 2.11 -18.27
C ARG A 122 -17.78 2.07 -16.90
N THR A 123 -17.11 2.70 -15.94
CA THR A 123 -17.62 2.90 -14.59
C THR A 123 -17.90 4.38 -14.35
N TRP A 124 -18.93 4.67 -13.58
CA TRP A 124 -19.29 6.03 -13.22
C TRP A 124 -19.61 6.17 -11.74
N LEU A 125 -18.63 6.70 -10.98
CA LEU A 125 -18.79 6.99 -9.57
C LEU A 125 -19.77 8.17 -9.39
N LEU A 126 -20.85 7.92 -8.69
CA LEU A 126 -21.86 8.95 -8.40
C LEU A 126 -21.34 9.88 -7.30
N PRO A 127 -21.61 11.21 -7.40
CA PRO A 127 -21.24 12.16 -6.36
C PRO A 127 -22.10 11.99 -5.09
N GLN A 128 -23.29 11.40 -5.22
CA GLN A 128 -24.23 11.06 -4.16
C GLN A 128 -24.98 9.76 -4.53
N PRO A 129 -25.48 8.94 -3.58
CA PRO A 129 -25.32 9.06 -2.12
C PRO A 129 -23.89 8.73 -1.68
N GLN A 130 -23.49 9.33 -0.56
CA GLN A 130 -22.21 9.08 0.10
C GLN A 130 -22.44 8.97 1.60
N SER A 131 -21.81 7.99 2.24
CA SER A 131 -21.77 7.85 3.68
C SER A 131 -20.34 7.73 4.18
N TRP A 132 -20.07 8.23 5.39
CA TRP A 132 -18.81 8.11 6.11
C TRP A 132 -18.95 7.18 7.32
N GLU A 133 -20.13 6.62 7.51
CA GLU A 133 -20.46 5.70 8.60
C GLU A 133 -20.53 4.28 8.04
N ARG A 134 -20.11 3.28 8.82
CA ARG A 134 -20.17 1.87 8.42
C ARG A 134 -21.63 1.39 8.30
N GLU A 135 -22.48 1.83 9.21
CA GLU A 135 -23.91 1.53 9.26
C GLU A 135 -24.69 2.85 9.17
N ASP A 136 -25.14 3.19 7.97
CA ASP A 136 -25.94 4.38 7.70
C ASP A 136 -27.25 3.93 7.05
N PRO A 137 -28.35 3.84 7.83
CA PRO A 137 -29.64 3.35 7.32
C PRO A 137 -30.21 4.25 6.20
N ASP A 138 -29.90 5.54 6.18
CA ASP A 138 -30.33 6.46 5.11
C ASP A 138 -29.60 6.17 3.79
N PHE A 139 -28.30 5.88 3.87
CA PHE A 139 -27.53 5.44 2.71
C PHE A 139 -28.07 4.11 2.17
N ASP A 140 -28.26 3.12 3.05
CA ASP A 140 -28.71 1.78 2.67
C ASP A 140 -30.12 1.83 2.06
N ALA A 141 -31.05 2.61 2.63
CA ALA A 141 -32.37 2.83 2.07
C ALA A 141 -32.34 3.45 0.67
N LYS A 142 -31.43 4.40 0.41
CA LYS A 142 -31.27 5.00 -0.93
C LYS A 142 -30.70 4.00 -1.94
N VAL A 143 -29.72 3.18 -1.53
CA VAL A 143 -29.15 2.13 -2.37
C VAL A 143 -30.21 1.08 -2.72
N ASP A 144 -31.00 0.65 -1.75
CA ASP A 144 -32.10 -0.30 -1.99
C ASP A 144 -33.17 0.28 -2.92
N ALA A 145 -33.49 1.56 -2.79
CA ALA A 145 -34.39 2.25 -3.72
C ALA A 145 -33.84 2.29 -5.15
N PHE A 146 -32.52 2.52 -5.31
CA PHE A 146 -31.87 2.45 -6.63
C PHE A 146 -31.93 1.02 -7.20
N ARG A 147 -31.72 -0.01 -6.39
CA ARG A 147 -31.84 -1.42 -6.80
C ARG A 147 -33.25 -1.76 -7.27
N VAL A 148 -34.28 -1.32 -6.54
CA VAL A 148 -35.66 -1.55 -6.90
C VAL A 148 -35.98 -0.88 -8.25
N LEU A 149 -35.53 0.35 -8.47
CA LEU A 149 -35.71 1.04 -9.75
C LEU A 149 -34.95 0.35 -10.89
N HIS A 150 -33.69 -0.06 -10.65
CA HIS A 150 -32.90 -0.79 -11.63
C HIS A 150 -33.50 -2.16 -11.98
N ALA A 151 -33.99 -2.91 -11.00
CA ALA A 151 -34.65 -4.20 -11.25
C ALA A 151 -35.98 -4.03 -12.01
N ARG A 152 -36.68 -2.89 -11.86
CA ARG A 152 -37.96 -2.61 -12.52
C ARG A 152 -37.80 -2.11 -13.96
N HIS A 153 -36.79 -1.27 -14.22
CA HIS A 153 -36.65 -0.54 -15.48
C HIS A 153 -35.38 -0.92 -16.28
N GLY A 154 -34.50 -1.68 -15.69
CA GLY A 154 -33.26 -2.21 -16.27
C GLY A 154 -33.22 -3.73 -16.24
N ALA A 155 -32.04 -4.29 -16.52
CA ALA A 155 -31.76 -5.72 -16.40
C ALA A 155 -30.39 -5.87 -15.70
N PRO A 156 -30.38 -5.96 -14.35
CA PRO A 156 -29.15 -6.16 -13.60
C PRO A 156 -28.48 -7.47 -13.98
N GLU A 157 -27.17 -7.44 -14.15
CA GLU A 157 -26.37 -8.63 -14.50
C GLU A 157 -26.05 -9.46 -13.25
N SER A 158 -25.87 -8.81 -12.12
CA SER A 158 -25.53 -9.46 -10.85
C SER A 158 -26.77 -9.70 -9.97
N SER A 159 -26.88 -10.89 -9.36
CA SER A 159 -27.92 -11.21 -8.39
C SER A 159 -27.69 -10.55 -7.02
N HIS A 160 -26.46 -10.11 -6.73
CA HIS A 160 -26.06 -9.44 -5.49
C HIS A 160 -25.54 -8.04 -5.78
N LEU A 161 -25.32 -7.24 -4.73
CA LEU A 161 -24.74 -5.90 -4.82
C LEU A 161 -23.20 -6.01 -4.71
N PRO A 162 -22.43 -5.84 -5.83
CA PRO A 162 -20.98 -5.93 -5.78
C PRO A 162 -20.39 -4.80 -4.93
N VAL A 163 -19.49 -5.14 -4.00
CA VAL A 163 -18.79 -4.20 -3.14
C VAL A 163 -17.33 -4.12 -3.56
N ILE A 164 -16.93 -2.95 -4.03
CA ILE A 164 -15.56 -2.68 -4.49
C ILE A 164 -14.76 -2.01 -3.37
N SER A 165 -13.74 -2.69 -2.87
CA SER A 165 -12.81 -2.15 -1.87
C SER A 165 -11.40 -2.03 -2.46
N HIS A 166 -10.46 -1.42 -1.73
CA HIS A 166 -9.05 -1.37 -2.12
C HIS A 166 -8.40 -2.75 -2.31
N ARG A 167 -9.04 -3.82 -1.77
CA ARG A 167 -8.59 -5.21 -1.85
C ARG A 167 -9.12 -5.96 -3.07
N THR A 168 -10.18 -5.47 -3.70
CA THR A 168 -10.89 -6.17 -4.77
C THR A 168 -10.31 -5.91 -6.15
N ALA A 169 -10.62 -6.77 -7.11
CA ALA A 169 -10.14 -6.69 -8.49
C ALA A 169 -10.61 -5.41 -9.20
N GLY A 170 -11.86 -4.99 -8.98
CA GLY A 170 -12.45 -3.78 -9.57
C GLY A 170 -11.91 -2.46 -9.05
N SER A 171 -11.10 -2.45 -7.96
CA SER A 171 -10.54 -1.20 -7.44
C SER A 171 -9.54 -0.56 -8.41
N GLY A 172 -9.82 0.67 -8.83
CA GLY A 172 -9.09 1.37 -9.91
C GLY A 172 -7.64 1.80 -9.65
N GLY A 173 -7.11 1.70 -8.48
CA GLY A 173 -5.86 2.38 -8.05
C GLY A 173 -4.52 1.76 -8.51
N TRP A 174 -4.33 1.43 -9.80
CA TRP A 174 -3.03 0.94 -10.30
C TRP A 174 -2.03 2.07 -10.62
N ALA A 175 -2.52 3.28 -10.88
CA ALA A 175 -1.68 4.41 -11.28
C ALA A 175 -0.68 4.83 -10.17
N GLY A 176 -1.11 4.87 -8.91
CA GLY A 176 -0.24 5.22 -7.78
C GLY A 176 0.94 4.25 -7.61
N PRO A 177 0.72 2.94 -7.50
CA PRO A 177 1.84 1.99 -7.46
C PRO A 177 2.72 2.04 -8.71
N LEU A 178 2.16 2.24 -9.91
CA LEU A 178 2.94 2.36 -11.13
C LEU A 178 3.83 3.62 -11.12
N SER A 179 3.28 4.78 -10.77
CA SER A 179 4.07 6.02 -10.70
C SER A 179 5.19 5.91 -9.66
N LEU A 180 4.92 5.32 -8.49
CA LEU A 180 5.96 5.06 -7.49
C LEU A 180 7.05 4.11 -8.02
N CYS A 181 6.67 3.05 -8.73
CA CYS A 181 7.61 2.13 -9.37
C CYS A 181 8.51 2.87 -10.36
N VAL A 182 7.93 3.67 -11.24
CA VAL A 182 8.67 4.44 -12.26
C VAL A 182 9.63 5.45 -11.60
N LEU A 183 9.18 6.17 -10.57
CA LEU A 183 10.03 7.12 -9.85
C LEU A 183 11.22 6.43 -9.16
N LEU A 184 10.99 5.30 -8.50
CA LEU A 184 12.05 4.53 -7.86
C LEU A 184 13.04 3.95 -8.87
N LEU A 185 12.55 3.44 -10.02
CA LEU A 185 13.42 2.95 -11.10
C LEU A 185 14.21 4.08 -11.75
N ALA A 186 13.61 5.26 -11.94
CA ALA A 186 14.33 6.44 -12.43
C ALA A 186 15.43 6.86 -11.46
N GLY A 187 15.16 6.87 -10.15
CA GLY A 187 16.16 7.13 -9.11
C GLY A 187 17.27 6.07 -9.09
N ALA A 188 16.91 4.79 -9.22
CA ALA A 188 17.87 3.69 -9.31
C ALA A 188 18.77 3.82 -10.55
N GLY A 189 18.18 4.12 -11.71
CA GLY A 189 18.91 4.33 -12.96
C GLY A 189 19.85 5.54 -12.88
N LEU A 190 19.39 6.64 -12.30
CA LEU A 190 20.22 7.82 -12.07
C LEU A 190 21.40 7.51 -11.14
N ALA A 191 21.15 6.83 -10.00
CA ALA A 191 22.20 6.43 -9.09
C ALA A 191 23.22 5.48 -9.78
N ALA A 192 22.74 4.49 -10.53
CA ALA A 192 23.59 3.55 -11.27
C ALA A 192 24.45 4.25 -12.33
N TRP A 193 23.91 5.29 -12.97
CA TRP A 193 24.65 6.11 -13.95
C TRP A 193 25.90 6.78 -13.35
N PHE A 194 25.83 7.18 -12.08
CA PHE A 194 26.97 7.83 -11.41
C PHE A 194 28.04 6.84 -10.93
N VAL A 195 27.74 5.55 -10.76
CA VAL A 195 28.67 4.56 -10.19
C VAL A 195 30.02 4.50 -10.94
N PRO A 196 30.07 4.39 -12.30
CA PRO A 196 31.36 4.33 -13.01
C PRO A 196 32.20 5.60 -12.85
N GLY A 197 31.56 6.78 -12.88
CA GLY A 197 32.24 8.06 -12.71
C GLY A 197 32.82 8.22 -11.31
N VAL A 198 32.11 7.83 -10.27
CA VAL A 198 32.61 7.84 -8.89
C VAL A 198 33.75 6.87 -8.72
N GLU A 199 33.67 5.66 -9.29
CA GLU A 199 34.76 4.66 -9.23
C GLU A 199 36.01 5.13 -9.96
N SER A 200 35.89 5.65 -11.19
CA SER A 200 37.03 6.17 -11.95
C SER A 200 37.69 7.34 -11.23
N ASN A 201 36.94 8.25 -10.66
CA ASN A 201 37.43 9.37 -9.86
C ASN A 201 38.16 8.89 -8.59
N GLN A 202 37.65 7.88 -7.92
CA GLN A 202 38.27 7.28 -6.75
C GLN A 202 39.55 6.52 -7.09
N GLN A 203 39.60 5.84 -8.25
CA GLN A 203 40.82 5.18 -8.75
C GLN A 203 41.88 6.21 -9.14
N ALA A 204 41.48 7.28 -9.85
CA ALA A 204 42.40 8.38 -10.23
C ALA A 204 43.01 9.03 -8.97
N TRP A 205 42.21 9.31 -7.93
CA TRP A 205 42.70 9.81 -6.65
C TRP A 205 43.72 8.87 -6.00
N ARG A 206 43.43 7.56 -5.95
CA ARG A 206 44.36 6.58 -5.34
C ARG A 206 45.68 6.40 -6.10
N SER A 207 45.66 6.62 -7.40
CA SER A 207 46.84 6.49 -8.28
C SER A 207 47.56 7.82 -8.52
N ALA A 208 47.01 8.94 -8.03
CA ALA A 208 47.61 10.27 -8.23
C ALA A 208 48.98 10.37 -7.56
N ALA A 209 50.00 10.78 -8.33
CA ALA A 209 51.33 11.00 -7.83
C ALA A 209 51.50 12.44 -7.28
N PRO A 210 52.40 12.67 -6.31
CA PRO A 210 52.72 14.03 -5.87
C PRO A 210 53.22 14.90 -7.02
N CYS A 211 52.82 16.17 -7.04
CA CYS A 211 53.32 17.13 -8.04
C CYS A 211 54.82 17.37 -7.84
N THR A 212 55.58 17.37 -8.92
CA THR A 212 57.02 17.71 -8.92
C THR A 212 57.24 19.18 -9.28
N ALA A 213 58.36 19.76 -8.92
CA ALA A 213 58.69 21.16 -9.22
C ALA A 213 58.68 21.51 -10.74
N GLY A 214 58.80 20.50 -11.61
CA GLY A 214 58.74 20.66 -13.07
C GLY A 214 57.37 20.39 -13.71
N THR A 215 56.30 20.08 -12.93
CA THR A 215 54.98 19.77 -13.47
C THR A 215 54.36 21.00 -14.14
N PRO A 216 54.00 20.92 -15.43
CA PRO A 216 53.36 22.01 -16.15
C PRO A 216 52.07 22.47 -15.44
N ALA A 217 51.74 23.76 -15.56
CA ALA A 217 50.57 24.31 -14.91
C ALA A 217 49.25 23.63 -15.33
N ALA A 218 49.17 23.14 -16.55
CA ALA A 218 48.02 22.41 -17.08
C ALA A 218 47.80 21.05 -16.41
N ASP A 219 48.88 20.38 -15.97
CA ASP A 219 48.85 19.02 -15.42
C ASP A 219 48.78 19.02 -13.87
N ARG A 220 48.85 20.21 -13.26
CA ARG A 220 48.80 20.34 -11.78
C ARG A 220 47.47 19.93 -11.17
N ASP A 221 46.41 19.93 -11.94
CA ASP A 221 45.11 19.48 -11.47
C ASP A 221 45.03 17.94 -11.33
N GLU A 222 45.90 17.19 -12.06
CA GLU A 222 45.91 15.72 -12.04
C GLU A 222 46.85 15.13 -10.99
N CYS A 223 47.80 15.90 -10.45
CA CYS A 223 48.72 15.45 -9.42
C CYS A 223 48.33 15.98 -8.03
N LEU A 224 48.89 15.40 -6.96
CA LEU A 224 48.65 15.82 -5.58
C LEU A 224 49.52 17.05 -5.25
N ALA A 225 48.94 18.21 -5.20
CA ALA A 225 49.59 19.43 -4.78
C ALA A 225 49.53 19.60 -3.26
N THR A 226 50.68 19.73 -2.59
CA THR A 226 50.75 20.05 -1.17
C THR A 226 50.99 21.56 -1.01
N VAL A 227 50.09 22.22 -0.30
CA VAL A 227 50.14 23.67 -0.05
C VAL A 227 50.14 23.93 1.46
N PRO A 228 51.20 24.59 1.99
CA PRO A 228 51.22 24.95 3.39
C PRO A 228 50.21 26.10 3.69
N ALA A 229 49.53 26.01 4.81
CA ALA A 229 48.60 27.02 5.27
C ALA A 229 48.63 27.14 6.80
N VAL A 230 48.08 28.25 7.32
CA VAL A 230 47.94 28.46 8.75
C VAL A 230 46.47 28.71 9.04
N ILE A 231 45.93 28.01 10.05
CA ILE A 231 44.54 28.16 10.47
C ILE A 231 44.42 29.44 11.29
N GLU A 232 43.58 30.36 10.81
CA GLU A 232 43.28 31.62 11.53
C GLU A 232 42.21 31.37 12.61
N LYS A 233 41.15 30.60 12.23
CA LYS A 233 40.03 30.37 13.10
C LYS A 233 39.34 29.05 12.76
N THR A 234 38.83 28.37 13.78
CA THR A 234 37.97 27.20 13.64
C THR A 234 36.57 27.51 14.09
N ASP A 235 35.56 27.06 13.34
CA ASP A 235 34.15 27.22 13.67
C ASP A 235 33.50 25.84 13.71
N ALA A 236 33.53 25.22 14.91
CA ALA A 236 32.98 23.89 15.14
C ALA A 236 31.50 23.98 15.54
N ASN A 237 30.61 23.84 14.59
CA ASN A 237 29.17 23.88 14.80
C ASN A 237 28.59 22.50 15.06
N ARG A 238 27.53 22.41 15.92
CA ARG A 238 26.79 21.18 16.16
C ARG A 238 26.14 20.60 14.86
N PRO A 239 25.76 19.31 14.80
CA PRO A 239 25.46 18.57 13.56
C PRO A 239 24.46 19.17 12.57
N LYS A 240 23.77 20.25 12.91
CA LYS A 240 22.78 20.93 12.03
C LYS A 240 23.36 22.11 11.25
N LYS A 241 24.57 22.56 11.56
CA LYS A 241 25.24 23.67 10.86
C LYS A 241 26.59 23.19 10.32
N PRO A 242 27.05 23.68 9.15
CA PRO A 242 28.36 23.35 8.62
C PRO A 242 29.45 23.89 9.54
N SER A 243 30.51 23.11 9.73
CA SER A 243 31.73 23.52 10.41
C SER A 243 32.77 23.99 9.41
N TRP A 244 33.61 24.95 9.79
CA TRP A 244 34.54 25.62 8.89
C TRP A 244 35.92 25.78 9.51
N LEU A 245 36.95 25.65 8.67
CA LEU A 245 38.30 26.12 8.93
C LEU A 245 38.53 27.39 8.10
N TYR A 246 39.05 28.45 8.73
CA TYR A 246 39.46 29.71 8.07
C TYR A 246 40.95 29.77 8.04
N PHE A 247 41.53 30.24 6.92
CA PHE A 247 42.98 30.30 6.70
C PHE A 247 43.44 31.75 6.68
N THR A 248 44.64 31.98 7.20
CA THR A 248 45.28 33.30 7.23
C THR A 248 45.53 33.83 5.82
N ASP A 249 45.30 35.13 5.61
CA ASP A 249 45.49 35.84 4.33
C ASP A 249 44.62 35.31 3.18
N ASP A 250 43.57 34.61 3.47
CA ASP A 250 42.69 33.99 2.45
C ASP A 250 43.42 33.05 1.47
N ARG A 251 44.57 32.50 1.88
CA ARG A 251 45.37 31.60 1.03
C ARG A 251 45.49 30.18 1.59
N PRO A 252 45.43 29.14 0.75
CA PRO A 252 45.07 29.15 -0.67
C PRO A 252 43.58 29.37 -0.92
N LEU A 253 42.76 29.39 0.12
CA LEU A 253 41.32 29.66 0.11
C LEU A 253 40.90 30.29 1.44
N ASN A 254 39.87 31.11 1.43
CA ASN A 254 39.36 31.81 2.62
C ASN A 254 38.89 30.82 3.68
N ARG A 255 38.06 29.82 3.29
CA ARG A 255 37.49 28.85 4.23
C ARG A 255 37.27 27.48 3.58
N LEU A 256 37.40 26.44 4.38
CA LEU A 256 37.10 25.04 4.00
C LEU A 256 36.01 24.49 4.87
N ARG A 257 35.01 23.86 4.24
CA ARG A 257 33.99 23.12 4.95
C ARG A 257 34.54 21.78 5.42
N VAL A 258 34.44 21.50 6.70
CA VAL A 258 34.93 20.26 7.30
C VAL A 258 33.85 19.59 8.16
N SER A 259 34.10 18.36 8.60
CA SER A 259 33.24 17.72 9.62
C SER A 259 33.37 18.44 10.97
N TYR A 260 32.40 18.25 11.85
CA TYR A 260 32.46 18.79 13.23
C TYR A 260 33.72 18.31 13.97
N GLU A 261 34.06 17.03 13.83
CA GLU A 261 35.27 16.44 14.42
C GLU A 261 36.54 17.03 13.83
N GLY A 262 36.54 17.22 12.49
CA GLY A 262 37.64 17.89 11.81
C GLY A 262 37.86 19.33 12.31
N ALA A 263 36.78 20.11 12.49
CA ALA A 263 36.92 21.48 13.01
C ALA A 263 37.41 21.52 14.47
N ARG A 264 37.11 20.52 15.28
CA ARG A 264 37.54 20.42 16.68
C ARG A 264 38.96 19.93 16.86
N GLY A 265 39.48 19.23 15.85
CA GLY A 265 40.85 18.68 15.89
C GLY A 265 41.94 19.71 15.62
N PHE A 266 41.56 20.92 15.18
CA PHE A 266 42.51 21.99 14.86
C PHE A 266 42.27 23.21 15.72
N GLU A 267 43.35 23.94 16.01
CA GLU A 267 43.32 25.19 16.76
C GLU A 267 43.77 26.39 15.89
N SER A 268 43.43 27.60 16.35
CA SER A 268 43.91 28.81 15.72
C SER A 268 45.43 28.92 15.87
N GLY A 269 46.15 29.19 14.78
CA GLY A 269 47.61 29.23 14.71
C GLY A 269 48.24 27.92 14.25
N ASP A 270 47.49 26.82 14.10
CA ASP A 270 48.01 25.55 13.61
C ASP A 270 48.59 25.70 12.18
N ARG A 271 49.78 25.18 12.00
CA ARG A 271 50.38 25.02 10.66
C ARG A 271 49.92 23.70 10.09
N VAL A 272 49.29 23.76 8.92
CA VAL A 272 48.75 22.58 8.25
C VAL A 272 49.23 22.49 6.83
N GLU A 273 49.27 21.27 6.34
CA GLU A 273 49.53 20.97 4.92
C GLU A 273 48.20 20.56 4.27
N LEU A 274 47.82 21.30 3.21
CA LEU A 274 46.62 21.02 2.44
C LEU A 274 46.97 20.17 1.22
N THR A 275 46.43 18.98 1.12
CA THR A 275 46.54 18.18 -0.12
C THR A 275 45.40 18.55 -1.05
N VAL A 276 45.73 19.16 -2.17
CA VAL A 276 44.78 19.61 -3.20
C VAL A 276 44.86 18.69 -4.40
N TRP A 277 43.69 18.28 -4.90
CA TRP A 277 43.54 17.49 -6.11
C TRP A 277 42.28 17.94 -6.86
N HIS A 278 42.35 18.12 -8.18
CA HIS A 278 41.28 18.69 -9.00
C HIS A 278 40.75 20.03 -8.44
N ARG A 279 41.60 20.87 -7.85
CA ARG A 279 41.29 22.16 -7.22
C ARG A 279 40.43 22.04 -5.94
N GLU A 280 40.27 20.85 -5.42
CA GLU A 280 39.56 20.61 -4.16
C GLU A 280 40.52 20.14 -3.09
N VAL A 281 40.36 20.63 -1.87
CA VAL A 281 41.14 20.19 -0.71
C VAL A 281 40.63 18.85 -0.24
N ARG A 282 41.41 17.79 -0.40
CA ARG A 282 41.06 16.42 -0.03
C ARG A 282 41.54 16.02 1.36
N GLU A 283 42.63 16.61 1.82
CA GLU A 283 43.19 16.31 3.12
C GLU A 283 43.78 17.59 3.74
N VAL A 284 43.62 17.73 5.07
CA VAL A 284 44.25 18.74 5.91
C VAL A 284 45.05 18.01 6.96
N ALA A 285 46.36 18.05 6.86
CA ALA A 285 47.28 17.41 7.80
C ALA A 285 47.96 18.48 8.69
N GLY A 286 47.68 18.43 9.99
CA GLY A 286 48.35 19.19 11.03
C GLY A 286 49.27 18.30 11.83
N GLU A 287 49.97 18.85 12.83
CA GLU A 287 50.93 18.14 13.67
C GLU A 287 50.26 17.03 14.51
N HIS A 288 49.03 17.27 14.97
CA HIS A 288 48.30 16.38 15.90
C HIS A 288 47.01 15.82 15.33
N HIS A 289 46.53 16.33 14.21
CA HIS A 289 45.27 15.92 13.62
C HIS A 289 45.32 15.91 12.10
N VAL A 290 44.66 14.91 11.50
CA VAL A 290 44.52 14.81 10.04
C VAL A 290 43.02 14.70 9.74
N TRP A 291 42.52 15.65 8.96
CA TRP A 291 41.15 15.59 8.42
C TRP A 291 41.20 15.17 6.96
N ARG A 292 40.32 14.25 6.59
CA ARG A 292 40.12 13.82 5.20
C ARG A 292 38.69 14.07 4.77
N GLU A 293 38.55 14.54 3.55
CA GLU A 293 37.22 14.70 2.96
C GLU A 293 36.57 13.35 2.82
N HIS A 294 35.30 13.27 3.30
CA HIS A 294 34.51 12.07 3.14
C HIS A 294 33.94 11.98 1.72
N VAL A 295 34.60 11.29 0.84
CA VAL A 295 34.12 11.00 -0.52
C VAL A 295 33.26 9.76 -0.47
N THR A 296 31.99 9.87 -0.90
CA THR A 296 31.08 8.72 -0.98
C THR A 296 31.65 7.68 -1.95
N PRO A 297 31.95 6.46 -1.50
CA PRO A 297 32.53 5.44 -2.36
C PRO A 297 31.50 4.88 -3.37
N ALA A 298 31.97 4.44 -4.52
CA ALA A 298 31.15 3.87 -5.60
C ALA A 298 30.27 2.70 -5.11
N ARG A 299 30.77 1.90 -4.16
CA ARG A 299 30.01 0.80 -3.53
C ARG A 299 28.72 1.27 -2.85
N ASP A 300 28.75 2.42 -2.16
CA ASP A 300 27.59 2.96 -1.45
C ASP A 300 26.53 3.41 -2.47
N VAL A 301 26.95 4.07 -3.55
CA VAL A 301 26.06 4.48 -4.64
C VAL A 301 25.46 3.27 -5.35
N ALA A 302 26.25 2.23 -5.60
CA ALA A 302 25.80 0.99 -6.22
C ALA A 302 24.75 0.26 -5.34
N VAL A 303 24.98 0.19 -4.03
CA VAL A 303 24.02 -0.38 -3.08
C VAL A 303 22.72 0.42 -3.03
N VAL A 304 22.79 1.76 -3.03
CA VAL A 304 21.60 2.62 -3.08
C VAL A 304 20.83 2.39 -4.38
N ALA A 305 21.50 2.32 -5.52
CA ALA A 305 20.86 2.01 -6.81
C ALA A 305 20.15 0.66 -6.79
N ALA A 306 20.82 -0.39 -6.30
CA ALA A 306 20.24 -1.72 -6.17
C ALA A 306 19.07 -1.76 -5.18
N ALA A 307 19.17 -1.09 -4.04
CA ALA A 307 18.10 -1.00 -3.05
C ALA A 307 16.86 -0.30 -3.63
N LEU A 308 17.02 0.81 -4.33
CA LEU A 308 15.91 1.52 -5.00
C LEU A 308 15.23 0.63 -6.05
N ALA A 309 16.00 -0.11 -6.85
CA ALA A 309 15.47 -1.05 -7.83
C ALA A 309 14.67 -2.20 -7.17
N LEU A 310 15.18 -2.76 -6.08
CA LEU A 310 14.49 -3.80 -5.31
C LEU A 310 13.20 -3.27 -4.66
N ILE A 311 13.25 -2.08 -4.06
CA ILE A 311 12.05 -1.44 -3.48
C ILE A 311 11.00 -1.18 -4.56
N ALA A 312 11.40 -0.77 -5.78
CA ALA A 312 10.51 -0.60 -6.92
C ALA A 312 9.78 -1.91 -7.32
N GLY A 313 10.38 -3.06 -7.06
CA GLY A 313 9.80 -4.38 -7.34
C GLY A 313 8.49 -4.63 -6.59
N HIS A 314 8.30 -4.10 -5.37
CA HIS A 314 7.04 -4.30 -4.62
C HIS A 314 5.83 -3.58 -5.24
N PRO A 315 5.87 -2.26 -5.55
CA PRO A 315 4.77 -1.62 -6.28
C PRO A 315 4.57 -2.22 -7.67
N ALA A 316 5.62 -2.67 -8.38
CA ALA A 316 5.49 -3.40 -9.63
C ALA A 316 4.70 -4.71 -9.45
N ALA A 317 5.03 -5.51 -8.44
CA ALA A 317 4.30 -6.74 -8.11
C ALA A 317 2.82 -6.47 -7.80
N ARG A 318 2.51 -5.38 -7.09
CA ARG A 318 1.11 -4.95 -6.84
C ARG A 318 0.36 -4.64 -8.14
N VAL A 319 1.01 -3.97 -9.10
CA VAL A 319 0.42 -3.70 -10.42
C VAL A 319 0.18 -5.02 -11.16
N VAL A 320 1.16 -5.92 -11.20
CA VAL A 320 1.06 -7.22 -11.88
C VAL A 320 -0.09 -8.07 -11.30
N VAL A 321 -0.15 -8.21 -9.96
CA VAL A 321 -1.23 -8.96 -9.27
C VAL A 321 -2.60 -8.36 -9.61
N ARG A 322 -2.69 -7.03 -9.66
CA ARG A 322 -3.94 -6.32 -9.98
C ARG A 322 -4.37 -6.49 -11.43
N VAL A 323 -3.46 -6.30 -12.38
CA VAL A 323 -3.75 -6.47 -13.81
C VAL A 323 -4.16 -7.91 -14.11
N ARG A 324 -3.47 -8.88 -13.52
CA ARG A 324 -3.82 -10.29 -13.64
C ARG A 324 -5.17 -10.62 -12.99
N GLY A 325 -5.41 -10.08 -11.80
CA GLY A 325 -6.66 -10.30 -11.08
C GLY A 325 -7.88 -9.78 -11.84
N ARG A 326 -7.79 -8.59 -12.42
CA ARG A 326 -8.87 -8.01 -13.26
C ARG A 326 -9.26 -8.85 -14.47
N ARG A 327 -8.36 -9.70 -14.97
CA ARG A 327 -8.64 -10.57 -16.11
C ARG A 327 -9.27 -11.90 -15.71
N LEU A 328 -9.12 -12.28 -14.46
CA LEU A 328 -9.45 -13.64 -13.99
C LEU A 328 -10.56 -13.66 -12.93
N LEU A 329 -10.82 -12.52 -12.28
CA LEU A 329 -11.74 -12.43 -11.14
C LEU A 329 -12.85 -11.43 -11.43
N PRO A 330 -14.06 -11.66 -10.92
CA PRO A 330 -15.10 -10.64 -10.81
C PRO A 330 -14.57 -9.42 -10.04
N ASP A 331 -15.15 -8.25 -10.33
CA ASP A 331 -14.69 -6.98 -9.79
C ASP A 331 -14.80 -6.86 -8.26
N ASP A 332 -15.73 -7.58 -7.65
CA ASP A 332 -15.99 -7.60 -6.21
C ASP A 332 -15.15 -8.64 -5.45
N GLU A 333 -14.46 -9.56 -6.13
CA GLU A 333 -13.61 -10.54 -5.47
C GLU A 333 -12.26 -9.97 -5.04
N VAL A 334 -11.78 -10.45 -3.87
CA VAL A 334 -10.53 -10.00 -3.27
C VAL A 334 -9.31 -10.57 -4.00
N LEU A 335 -8.37 -9.68 -4.33
CA LEU A 335 -7.09 -10.03 -4.97
C LEU A 335 -6.18 -10.81 -4.01
N PRO A 336 -5.34 -11.73 -4.53
CA PRO A 336 -4.27 -12.35 -3.76
C PRO A 336 -3.32 -11.31 -3.14
N SER A 337 -2.64 -11.67 -2.07
CA SER A 337 -1.64 -10.81 -1.44
C SER A 337 -0.37 -10.73 -2.28
N ALA A 338 0.22 -9.55 -2.40
CA ALA A 338 1.54 -9.35 -3.02
C ALA A 338 2.71 -9.68 -2.06
N LEU A 339 2.45 -10.08 -0.81
CA LEU A 339 3.49 -10.41 0.18
C LEU A 339 4.49 -11.48 -0.27
N PRO A 340 4.12 -12.56 -1.01
CA PRO A 340 5.10 -13.51 -1.53
C PRO A 340 6.17 -12.85 -2.42
N PHE A 341 5.80 -11.84 -3.20
CA PHE A 341 6.78 -11.05 -3.97
C PHE A 341 7.69 -10.21 -3.09
N ALA A 342 7.19 -9.65 -1.98
CA ALA A 342 8.03 -8.95 -1.01
C ALA A 342 9.07 -9.90 -0.40
N GLY A 343 8.68 -11.14 -0.08
CA GLY A 343 9.60 -12.19 0.38
C GLY A 343 10.66 -12.54 -0.67
N ALA A 344 10.26 -12.68 -1.95
CA ALA A 344 11.19 -12.93 -3.05
C ALA A 344 12.18 -11.77 -3.26
N LEU A 345 11.71 -10.52 -3.16
CA LEU A 345 12.58 -9.33 -3.23
C LEU A 345 13.54 -9.24 -2.05
N ALA A 346 13.09 -9.55 -0.83
CA ALA A 346 13.96 -9.61 0.35
C ALA A 346 15.03 -10.70 0.19
N GLY A 347 14.68 -11.90 -0.28
CA GLY A 347 15.63 -12.95 -0.61
C GLY A 347 16.63 -12.54 -1.69
N THR A 348 16.18 -11.81 -2.70
CA THR A 348 17.05 -11.24 -3.74
C THR A 348 18.00 -10.19 -3.15
N ALA A 349 17.54 -9.34 -2.24
CA ALA A 349 18.34 -8.33 -1.58
C ALA A 349 19.53 -8.92 -0.81
N LEU A 350 19.36 -10.09 -0.19
CA LEU A 350 20.41 -10.75 0.61
C LEU A 350 21.68 -11.08 -0.18
N TRP A 351 21.59 -11.23 -1.48
CA TRP A 351 22.78 -11.50 -2.31
C TRP A 351 23.16 -10.32 -3.22
N VAL A 352 22.18 -9.55 -3.71
CA VAL A 352 22.45 -8.43 -4.64
C VAL A 352 23.16 -7.28 -3.91
N LEU A 353 22.69 -6.91 -2.69
CA LEU A 353 23.29 -5.79 -1.98
C LEU A 353 24.75 -6.06 -1.57
N PRO A 354 25.13 -7.23 -1.01
CA PRO A 354 26.54 -7.56 -0.81
C PRO A 354 27.33 -7.63 -2.12
N LEU A 355 26.75 -8.18 -3.19
CA LEU A 355 27.43 -8.21 -4.49
C LEU A 355 27.77 -6.78 -4.97
N CYS A 356 26.82 -5.84 -4.90
CA CYS A 356 27.05 -4.44 -5.26
C CYS A 356 28.06 -3.75 -4.32
N TRP A 357 28.13 -4.17 -3.05
CA TRP A 357 29.09 -3.63 -2.09
C TRP A 357 30.53 -4.05 -2.39
N PHE A 358 30.74 -5.34 -2.68
CA PHE A 358 32.08 -5.88 -2.93
C PHE A 358 32.53 -5.70 -4.38
N HIS A 359 31.60 -5.66 -5.34
CA HIS A 359 31.85 -5.63 -6.77
C HIS A 359 31.02 -4.56 -7.48
N PRO A 360 31.19 -3.25 -7.15
CA PRO A 360 30.32 -2.18 -7.68
C PRO A 360 30.40 -2.04 -9.20
N THR A 361 31.58 -2.27 -9.82
CA THR A 361 31.80 -2.13 -11.27
C THR A 361 32.43 -3.37 -11.90
N THR A 362 33.05 -4.26 -11.12
CA THR A 362 33.87 -5.38 -11.61
C THR A 362 33.12 -6.36 -12.49
N LEU A 363 31.79 -6.53 -12.28
CA LEU A 363 30.96 -7.39 -13.15
C LEU A 363 30.94 -6.92 -14.61
N PHE A 364 31.10 -5.62 -14.86
CA PHE A 364 31.07 -5.01 -16.20
C PHE A 364 32.43 -4.71 -16.78
N THR A 365 33.43 -4.50 -15.95
CA THR A 365 34.78 -4.08 -16.39
C THR A 365 35.79 -5.23 -16.44
N SER A 366 35.82 -6.06 -15.38
CA SER A 366 36.75 -7.20 -15.27
C SER A 366 36.16 -8.29 -14.36
N PRO A 367 35.19 -9.09 -14.87
CA PRO A 367 34.48 -10.06 -14.05
C PRO A 367 35.41 -11.16 -13.56
N THR A 368 35.48 -11.37 -12.25
CA THR A 368 36.13 -12.52 -11.63
C THR A 368 35.25 -13.74 -11.67
N ALA A 369 35.80 -14.95 -11.74
CA ALA A 369 35.03 -16.19 -11.74
C ALA A 369 34.12 -16.31 -10.50
N THR A 370 34.61 -15.83 -9.35
CA THR A 370 33.83 -15.81 -8.10
C THR A 370 32.62 -14.87 -8.15
N ALA A 371 32.78 -13.66 -8.69
CA ALA A 371 31.70 -12.69 -8.86
C ALA A 371 30.64 -13.21 -9.86
N LEU A 372 31.08 -13.85 -10.95
CA LEU A 372 30.17 -14.46 -11.94
C LEU A 372 29.41 -15.64 -11.32
N ALA A 373 30.08 -16.53 -10.58
CA ALA A 373 29.43 -17.65 -9.90
C ALA A 373 28.41 -17.16 -8.86
N TRP A 374 28.75 -16.11 -8.09
CA TRP A 374 27.83 -15.49 -7.14
C TRP A 374 26.61 -14.90 -7.83
N ALA A 375 26.82 -14.09 -8.89
CA ALA A 375 25.73 -13.50 -9.66
C ALA A 375 24.84 -14.56 -10.31
N ALA A 376 25.41 -15.62 -10.90
CA ALA A 376 24.65 -16.72 -11.49
C ALA A 376 23.84 -17.49 -10.46
N GLY A 377 24.46 -17.91 -9.35
CA GLY A 377 23.78 -18.63 -8.27
C GLY A 377 22.66 -17.80 -7.64
N GLY A 378 22.92 -16.53 -7.34
CA GLY A 378 21.93 -15.60 -6.81
C GLY A 378 20.76 -15.36 -7.78
N SER A 379 21.05 -15.23 -9.08
CA SER A 379 20.00 -15.07 -10.11
C SER A 379 19.11 -16.31 -10.22
N LEU A 380 19.66 -17.51 -10.17
CA LEU A 380 18.90 -18.75 -10.15
C LEU A 380 18.03 -18.88 -8.89
N ALA A 381 18.57 -18.54 -7.71
CA ALA A 381 17.82 -18.50 -6.46
C ALA A 381 16.66 -17.50 -6.54
N SER A 382 16.92 -16.29 -7.06
CA SER A 382 15.88 -15.27 -7.26
C SER A 382 14.80 -15.73 -8.23
N LEU A 383 15.16 -16.36 -9.34
CA LEU A 383 14.20 -16.94 -10.29
C LEU A 383 13.30 -17.96 -9.59
N GLY A 384 13.88 -18.85 -8.79
CA GLY A 384 13.12 -19.82 -7.98
C GLY A 384 12.14 -19.15 -7.02
N LEU A 385 12.59 -18.09 -6.29
CA LEU A 385 11.76 -17.31 -5.38
C LEU A 385 10.62 -16.59 -6.12
N PHE A 386 10.87 -16.01 -7.29
CA PHE A 386 9.84 -15.34 -8.08
C PHE A 386 8.85 -16.34 -8.69
N VAL A 387 9.30 -17.51 -9.14
CA VAL A 387 8.41 -18.61 -9.59
C VAL A 387 7.54 -19.10 -8.44
N TRP A 388 8.10 -19.26 -7.25
CA TRP A 388 7.33 -19.58 -6.05
C TRP A 388 6.30 -18.49 -5.72
N ALA A 389 6.70 -17.21 -5.69
CA ALA A 389 5.80 -16.10 -5.43
C ALA A 389 4.67 -16.01 -6.47
N TRP A 390 4.99 -16.25 -7.75
CA TRP A 390 4.01 -16.31 -8.83
C TRP A 390 2.99 -17.43 -8.64
N ARG A 391 3.44 -18.62 -8.23
CA ARG A 391 2.56 -19.76 -7.93
C ARG A 391 1.73 -19.51 -6.67
N ALA A 392 2.32 -18.96 -5.62
CA ALA A 392 1.62 -18.63 -4.38
C ALA A 392 0.51 -17.57 -4.56
N THR A 393 0.65 -16.69 -5.55
CA THR A 393 -0.35 -15.67 -5.90
C THR A 393 -1.33 -16.12 -7.00
N ARG A 394 -1.34 -17.41 -7.39
CA ARG A 394 -2.34 -17.91 -8.33
C ARG A 394 -3.74 -17.85 -7.73
N VAL A 395 -4.66 -17.40 -8.54
CA VAL A 395 -6.08 -17.46 -8.21
C VAL A 395 -6.51 -18.93 -8.26
N ARG A 396 -7.05 -19.44 -7.17
CA ARG A 396 -7.64 -20.78 -7.09
C ARG A 396 -9.15 -20.65 -7.01
N THR A 397 -9.88 -21.41 -7.82
CA THR A 397 -11.34 -21.49 -7.72
C THR A 397 -11.74 -22.43 -6.56
N PRO A 398 -12.93 -22.24 -5.94
CA PRO A 398 -13.40 -23.12 -4.89
C PRO A 398 -13.51 -24.60 -5.33
N GLN A 399 -13.77 -24.87 -6.61
CA GLN A 399 -13.81 -26.22 -7.17
C GLN A 399 -12.44 -26.89 -7.22
N GLU A 400 -11.38 -26.13 -7.55
CA GLU A 400 -9.99 -26.65 -7.54
C GLU A 400 -9.50 -26.96 -6.13
N SER A 401 -10.10 -26.33 -5.11
CA SER A 401 -9.77 -26.56 -3.70
C SER A 401 -10.49 -27.77 -3.09
N ARG A 402 -11.42 -28.39 -3.80
CA ARG A 402 -12.05 -29.67 -3.45
C ARG A 402 -11.17 -30.88 -3.79
N THR A 403 -9.87 -30.78 -3.59
CA THR A 403 -9.04 -31.99 -3.51
C THR A 403 -9.64 -32.86 -2.40
N PRO A 404 -9.94 -34.15 -2.64
CA PRO A 404 -10.51 -35.00 -1.62
C PRO A 404 -9.64 -34.89 -0.39
N ALA A 405 -10.27 -34.64 0.76
CA ALA A 405 -9.61 -34.54 2.04
C ALA A 405 -8.67 -35.75 2.13
N GLY A 406 -7.38 -35.51 1.91
CA GLY A 406 -6.36 -36.55 2.05
C GLY A 406 -6.65 -37.17 3.40
N LYS A 407 -6.71 -38.51 3.43
CA LYS A 407 -7.00 -39.32 4.60
C LYS A 407 -6.50 -38.59 5.85
N THR A 408 -7.44 -38.11 6.66
CA THR A 408 -7.10 -37.63 8.01
C THR A 408 -6.17 -38.68 8.58
N PRO A 409 -4.96 -38.35 9.08
CA PRO A 409 -4.20 -39.33 9.79
C PRO A 409 -5.09 -39.83 10.92
N ALA A 410 -5.67 -41.00 10.72
CA ALA A 410 -6.39 -41.72 11.74
C ALA A 410 -5.42 -41.98 12.87
N GLY A 411 -5.45 -41.17 13.94
CA GLY A 411 -4.52 -41.35 15.06
C GLY A 411 -4.44 -40.24 16.08
N LYS A 412 -5.06 -39.06 15.88
CA LYS A 412 -5.13 -38.07 16.97
C LYS A 412 -6.56 -37.99 17.49
N THR A 413 -6.84 -38.82 18.52
CA THR A 413 -7.97 -38.66 19.42
C THR A 413 -7.77 -37.40 20.25
N GLY A 414 -8.36 -36.27 19.83
CA GLY A 414 -8.32 -35.02 20.57
C GLY A 414 -8.99 -33.89 19.79
N PRO A 415 -9.43 -32.82 20.48
CA PRO A 415 -10.07 -31.67 19.85
C PRO A 415 -9.12 -30.98 18.86
N VAL A 416 -9.60 -30.71 17.65
CA VAL A 416 -8.87 -29.99 16.61
C VAL A 416 -9.45 -28.58 16.47
N PHE A 417 -8.58 -27.58 16.63
CA PHE A 417 -8.94 -26.17 16.51
C PHE A 417 -8.56 -25.67 15.13
N LEU A 418 -9.55 -25.26 14.34
CA LEU A 418 -9.37 -24.72 12.99
C LEU A 418 -9.63 -23.22 12.99
N ALA A 419 -8.74 -22.45 12.37
CA ALA A 419 -8.92 -21.02 12.23
C ALA A 419 -10.09 -20.74 11.29
N ALA A 420 -11.20 -20.29 11.86
CA ALA A 420 -12.44 -20.00 11.13
C ALA A 420 -13.25 -18.95 11.88
N ARG A 421 -14.03 -18.16 11.14
CA ARG A 421 -14.83 -17.08 11.73
C ARG A 421 -16.21 -17.01 11.08
N PHE A 422 -17.25 -16.94 11.89
CA PHE A 422 -18.56 -16.47 11.44
C PHE A 422 -18.53 -14.94 11.34
N LEU A 423 -19.04 -14.40 10.24
CA LEU A 423 -19.02 -12.94 9.99
C LEU A 423 -20.22 -12.24 10.63
N GLU A 424 -21.33 -12.93 10.79
CA GLU A 424 -22.54 -12.44 11.43
C GLU A 424 -22.55 -12.72 12.93
N HIS A 425 -23.31 -11.90 13.66
CA HIS A 425 -23.62 -12.11 15.07
C HIS A 425 -24.77 -13.12 15.21
N THR A 426 -24.48 -14.23 15.86
CA THR A 426 -25.45 -15.31 16.14
C THR A 426 -25.43 -15.64 17.64
N ASP A 427 -26.36 -16.48 18.09
CA ASP A 427 -26.39 -16.99 19.47
C ASP A 427 -25.15 -17.81 19.84
N TYR A 428 -24.55 -18.49 18.87
CA TYR A 428 -23.30 -19.24 19.02
C TYR A 428 -22.03 -18.44 18.66
N ASN A 429 -22.18 -17.24 18.09
CA ASN A 429 -21.09 -16.29 17.83
C ASN A 429 -21.47 -14.86 18.26
N PRO A 430 -21.81 -14.62 19.53
CA PRO A 430 -22.22 -13.30 19.99
C PRO A 430 -21.07 -12.31 19.86
N ARG A 431 -21.34 -11.13 19.30
CA ARG A 431 -20.39 -10.04 19.07
C ARG A 431 -19.15 -10.45 18.25
N GLY A 432 -19.24 -11.54 17.47
CA GLY A 432 -18.12 -12.01 16.62
C GLY A 432 -16.90 -12.48 17.41
N PHE A 433 -17.11 -13.02 18.63
CA PHE A 433 -16.01 -13.43 19.52
C PHE A 433 -15.21 -14.63 19.00
N GLY A 434 -15.82 -15.46 18.14
CA GLY A 434 -15.23 -16.69 17.67
C GLY A 434 -14.16 -16.48 16.59
N THR A 435 -12.97 -16.98 16.82
CA THR A 435 -11.85 -16.97 15.87
C THR A 435 -11.45 -18.37 15.40
N HIS A 436 -11.97 -19.41 16.06
CA HIS A 436 -11.71 -20.81 15.73
C HIS A 436 -12.98 -21.65 15.85
N ILE A 437 -13.00 -22.75 15.13
CA ILE A 437 -13.98 -23.82 15.30
C ILE A 437 -13.24 -25.05 15.83
N VAL A 438 -13.79 -25.64 16.88
CA VAL A 438 -13.29 -26.88 17.46
C VAL A 438 -14.12 -28.06 16.97
N LEU A 439 -13.43 -29.06 16.44
CA LEU A 439 -13.98 -30.34 15.96
C LEU A 439 -13.43 -31.50 16.78
N GLY A 440 -14.14 -32.61 16.84
CA GLY A 440 -13.77 -33.78 17.67
C GLY A 440 -14.18 -33.59 19.14
N ASP A 441 -14.22 -34.70 19.92
CA ASP A 441 -14.59 -34.78 21.34
C ASP A 441 -15.93 -34.06 21.67
N GLY A 442 -16.93 -34.21 20.79
CA GLY A 442 -18.28 -33.64 20.95
C GLY A 442 -18.72 -32.79 19.77
N PRO A 443 -19.89 -32.12 19.89
CA PRO A 443 -20.47 -31.36 18.78
C PRO A 443 -19.54 -30.20 18.35
N PRO A 444 -19.55 -29.83 17.05
CA PRO A 444 -18.81 -28.66 16.56
C PRO A 444 -19.15 -27.40 17.36
N ALA A 445 -18.13 -26.61 17.72
CA ALA A 445 -18.33 -25.42 18.54
C ALA A 445 -17.39 -24.27 18.13
N VAL A 446 -17.85 -23.03 18.35
CA VAL A 446 -17.08 -21.80 18.13
C VAL A 446 -16.32 -21.44 19.42
N THR A 447 -15.04 -21.08 19.28
CA THR A 447 -14.17 -20.67 20.39
C THR A 447 -13.38 -19.39 20.07
N PRO A 448 -13.06 -18.55 21.07
CA PRO A 448 -12.30 -17.31 20.84
C PRO A 448 -10.79 -17.53 20.60
N HIS A 449 -10.25 -18.70 20.92
CA HIS A 449 -8.82 -19.01 20.80
C HIS A 449 -8.58 -20.50 20.53
N SER A 450 -7.38 -20.85 20.12
CA SER A 450 -6.91 -22.23 19.87
C SER A 450 -6.36 -22.89 21.14
N GLY A 451 -6.88 -22.56 22.33
CA GLY A 451 -6.38 -23.09 23.60
C GLY A 451 -6.82 -24.53 23.87
N PRO A 452 -6.20 -25.19 24.85
CA PRO A 452 -6.59 -26.54 25.23
C PRO A 452 -8.00 -26.55 25.82
N GLY A 453 -8.81 -27.50 25.34
CA GLY A 453 -10.17 -27.71 25.83
C GLY A 453 -11.22 -26.80 25.22
N ARG A 454 -12.48 -27.09 25.59
CA ARG A 454 -13.68 -26.40 25.09
C ARG A 454 -14.20 -25.32 26.04
N PHE A 455 -13.33 -24.80 26.93
CA PHE A 455 -13.73 -23.72 27.83
C PHE A 455 -14.13 -22.48 27.01
N ALA A 456 -15.26 -21.89 27.32
CA ALA A 456 -15.89 -20.81 26.55
C ALA A 456 -16.36 -21.18 25.14
N ALA A 457 -16.26 -22.44 24.70
CA ALA A 457 -16.79 -22.88 23.42
C ALA A 457 -18.33 -22.82 23.40
N LYS A 458 -18.91 -22.30 22.30
CA LYS A 458 -20.35 -22.30 22.07
C LYS A 458 -20.70 -23.28 20.97
N THR A 459 -21.58 -24.24 21.28
CA THR A 459 -22.00 -25.28 20.33
C THR A 459 -22.72 -24.69 19.15
N ILE A 460 -22.34 -25.11 17.94
CA ILE A 460 -22.99 -24.76 16.68
C ILE A 460 -24.27 -25.61 16.53
N PRO A 461 -25.44 -24.99 16.31
CA PRO A 461 -26.70 -25.73 16.17
C PRO A 461 -26.81 -26.32 14.77
N VAL A 462 -26.09 -27.44 14.53
CA VAL A 462 -25.95 -28.03 13.18
C VAL A 462 -27.30 -28.41 12.54
N ALA A 463 -28.29 -28.75 13.33
CA ALA A 463 -29.64 -29.09 12.80
C ALA A 463 -30.36 -27.91 12.11
N ARG A 464 -29.99 -26.66 12.43
CA ARG A 464 -30.58 -25.45 11.83
C ARG A 464 -29.84 -25.00 10.57
N LEU A 465 -28.61 -25.46 10.40
CA LEU A 465 -27.73 -24.96 9.34
C LEU A 465 -27.89 -25.76 8.06
N THR A 466 -28.07 -25.10 6.94
CA THR A 466 -27.96 -25.73 5.63
C THR A 466 -26.81 -25.10 4.84
N VAL A 467 -26.02 -25.94 4.17
CA VAL A 467 -24.88 -25.45 3.39
C VAL A 467 -25.37 -24.99 2.02
N GLY A 468 -25.18 -23.71 1.75
CA GLY A 468 -25.47 -23.10 0.45
C GLY A 468 -24.23 -23.07 -0.46
N GLU A 469 -23.89 -21.88 -0.95
CA GLU A 469 -22.78 -21.64 -1.86
C GLU A 469 -21.44 -21.53 -1.12
N VAL A 470 -20.37 -22.10 -1.71
CA VAL A 470 -18.99 -21.83 -1.29
C VAL A 470 -18.33 -20.94 -2.34
N ARG A 471 -17.88 -19.77 -1.93
CA ARG A 471 -17.32 -18.75 -2.81
C ARG A 471 -16.00 -18.18 -2.28
N ARG A 472 -15.32 -17.40 -3.08
CA ARG A 472 -14.15 -16.62 -2.67
C ARG A 472 -14.58 -15.41 -1.84
N VAL A 473 -13.62 -14.84 -1.10
CA VAL A 473 -13.84 -13.60 -0.34
C VAL A 473 -14.15 -12.45 -1.29
N ARG A 474 -15.22 -11.70 -0.98
CA ARG A 474 -15.65 -10.49 -1.68
C ARG A 474 -15.41 -9.24 -0.84
N GLY A 475 -15.61 -8.07 -1.45
CA GLY A 475 -15.39 -6.78 -0.80
C GLY A 475 -16.28 -6.51 0.41
N ASP A 476 -17.46 -7.15 0.49
CA ASP A 476 -18.44 -7.05 1.57
C ASP A 476 -18.11 -7.95 2.79
N ASP A 477 -17.19 -8.90 2.67
CA ASP A 477 -16.84 -9.82 3.75
C ASP A 477 -15.92 -9.20 4.82
N GLY A 478 -15.51 -7.94 4.63
CA GLY A 478 -14.71 -7.16 5.58
C GLY A 478 -13.19 -7.39 5.49
N ASP A 479 -12.44 -6.47 6.09
CA ASP A 479 -10.98 -6.46 6.00
C ASP A 479 -10.29 -7.47 6.94
N THR A 480 -11.01 -7.99 7.92
CA THR A 480 -10.50 -8.99 8.88
C THR A 480 -10.40 -10.39 8.29
N VAL A 481 -11.05 -10.65 7.16
CA VAL A 481 -11.00 -11.94 6.47
C VAL A 481 -9.72 -12.02 5.64
N SER A 482 -8.99 -13.14 5.78
CA SER A 482 -7.78 -13.37 5.00
C SER A 482 -8.08 -13.48 3.50
N ARG A 483 -7.22 -12.90 2.65
CA ARG A 483 -7.38 -12.88 1.19
C ARG A 483 -7.38 -14.27 0.53
N GLY A 484 -6.78 -15.26 1.21
CA GLY A 484 -6.71 -16.64 0.73
C GLY A 484 -7.81 -17.55 1.26
N TRP A 485 -8.74 -17.01 2.08
CA TRP A 485 -9.83 -17.78 2.63
C TRP A 485 -10.99 -17.93 1.64
N HIS A 486 -11.86 -18.89 1.91
CA HIS A 486 -13.15 -19.06 1.25
C HIS A 486 -14.28 -18.80 2.22
N ILE A 487 -15.43 -18.46 1.68
CA ILE A 487 -16.67 -18.19 2.42
C ILE A 487 -17.68 -19.27 2.06
N ALA A 488 -18.17 -19.97 3.07
CA ALA A 488 -19.38 -20.76 2.95
C ALA A 488 -20.58 -19.91 3.40
N VAL A 489 -21.53 -19.72 2.53
CA VAL A 489 -22.81 -19.12 2.86
C VAL A 489 -23.71 -20.24 3.39
N LEU A 490 -24.04 -20.15 4.67
CA LEU A 490 -24.93 -21.09 5.36
C LEU A 490 -26.28 -20.41 5.55
N ASP A 491 -27.35 -21.19 5.55
CA ASP A 491 -28.64 -20.71 5.99
C ASP A 491 -28.93 -21.22 7.42
N ASP A 492 -29.15 -20.32 8.35
CA ASP A 492 -29.48 -20.61 9.75
C ASP A 492 -30.99 -20.30 9.97
N ALA A 493 -31.83 -21.29 9.74
CA ALA A 493 -33.30 -21.17 9.89
C ALA A 493 -33.87 -19.95 9.11
N GLY A 494 -33.49 -19.76 7.85
CA GLY A 494 -33.94 -18.67 6.98
C GLY A 494 -33.08 -17.39 7.06
N LYS A 495 -32.00 -17.38 7.84
CA LYS A 495 -31.06 -16.26 7.92
C LYS A 495 -29.71 -16.64 7.31
N PRO A 496 -29.21 -15.90 6.31
CA PRO A 496 -27.89 -16.18 5.74
C PRO A 496 -26.79 -15.85 6.76
N VAL A 497 -25.87 -16.79 6.96
CA VAL A 497 -24.69 -16.67 7.83
C VAL A 497 -23.46 -17.09 7.05
N ARG A 498 -22.40 -16.28 7.10
CA ARG A 498 -21.16 -16.52 6.35
C ARG A 498 -20.09 -17.08 7.27
N LEU A 499 -19.52 -18.22 6.89
CA LEU A 499 -18.40 -18.86 7.55
C LEU A 499 -17.15 -18.70 6.70
N ALA A 500 -16.14 -18.03 7.23
CA ALA A 500 -14.84 -17.80 6.59
C ALA A 500 -13.78 -18.73 7.17
N ALA A 501 -13.02 -19.44 6.31
CA ALA A 501 -11.89 -20.26 6.72
C ALA A 501 -10.92 -20.47 5.54
N ALA A 502 -9.71 -21.01 5.83
CA ALA A 502 -8.81 -21.49 4.80
C ALA A 502 -9.48 -22.63 4.00
N PRO A 503 -9.23 -22.76 2.68
CA PRO A 503 -9.94 -23.73 1.83
C PRO A 503 -9.96 -25.16 2.36
N ALA A 504 -8.82 -25.66 2.84
CA ALA A 504 -8.72 -27.02 3.39
C ALA A 504 -9.50 -27.17 4.72
N ASP A 505 -9.41 -26.17 5.58
CA ASP A 505 -10.10 -26.15 6.87
C ASP A 505 -11.62 -26.02 6.68
N LEU A 506 -12.03 -25.17 5.72
CA LEU A 506 -13.45 -24.99 5.39
C LEU A 506 -14.06 -26.31 4.90
N THR A 507 -13.38 -27.03 3.99
CA THR A 507 -13.84 -28.33 3.50
C THR A 507 -14.00 -29.33 4.65
N ARG A 508 -13.05 -29.34 5.60
CA ARG A 508 -13.12 -30.20 6.78
C ARG A 508 -14.28 -29.82 7.70
N ILE A 509 -14.43 -28.51 7.99
CA ILE A 509 -15.53 -28.01 8.83
C ILE A 509 -16.90 -28.39 8.24
N LEU A 510 -17.10 -28.14 6.93
CA LEU A 510 -18.35 -28.46 6.25
C LEU A 510 -18.63 -29.97 6.22
N GLY A 511 -17.60 -30.81 6.08
CA GLY A 511 -17.71 -32.26 6.15
C GLY A 511 -18.18 -32.73 7.55
N GLU A 512 -17.59 -32.20 8.62
CA GLU A 512 -17.97 -32.52 10.00
C GLU A 512 -19.38 -32.00 10.35
N LEU A 513 -19.75 -30.82 9.86
CA LEU A 513 -21.12 -30.28 10.05
C LEU A 513 -22.16 -31.18 9.38
N SER A 514 -21.90 -31.68 8.16
CA SER A 514 -22.82 -32.58 7.45
C SER A 514 -22.94 -33.96 8.11
N LEU A 515 -21.82 -34.50 8.62
CA LEU A 515 -21.84 -35.76 9.39
C LEU A 515 -22.62 -35.61 10.69
N ALA A 516 -22.45 -34.51 11.42
CA ALA A 516 -23.17 -34.25 12.65
C ALA A 516 -24.70 -34.09 12.40
N GLN A 517 -25.11 -33.49 11.28
CA GLN A 517 -26.49 -33.43 10.85
C GLN A 517 -27.09 -34.81 10.59
N ALA A 518 -26.37 -35.65 9.83
CA ALA A 518 -26.81 -37.01 9.53
C ALA A 518 -26.98 -37.85 10.81
N THR A 519 -26.06 -37.73 11.77
CA THR A 519 -26.12 -38.42 13.06
C THR A 519 -27.31 -37.95 13.90
N GLN A 520 -27.60 -36.64 13.92
CA GLN A 520 -28.77 -36.12 14.63
C GLN A 520 -30.07 -36.57 14.00
N ALA A 521 -30.15 -36.63 12.67
CA ALA A 521 -31.33 -37.12 11.96
C ALA A 521 -31.61 -38.61 12.26
N MET A 522 -30.55 -39.43 12.30
CA MET A 522 -30.68 -40.86 12.67
C MET A 522 -31.16 -41.05 14.11
N ASN A 523 -30.64 -40.28 15.07
CA ASN A 523 -31.04 -40.34 16.46
C ASN A 523 -32.49 -39.83 16.69
N ALA A 524 -32.94 -38.87 15.87
CA ALA A 524 -34.33 -38.40 15.91
C ALA A 524 -35.34 -39.41 15.36
N THR A 525 -34.91 -40.27 14.42
CA THR A 525 -35.74 -41.30 13.77
C THR A 525 -35.82 -42.60 14.62
N HIS A 526 -34.88 -42.80 15.57
CA HIS A 526 -34.89 -43.90 16.53
C HIS A 526 -35.00 -43.33 17.96
N PRO A 527 -36.18 -42.94 18.45
CA PRO A 527 -36.35 -42.64 19.86
C PRO A 527 -36.02 -43.90 20.67
N ALA A 528 -35.07 -43.78 21.61
CA ALA A 528 -34.68 -44.86 22.49
C ALA A 528 -35.97 -45.46 23.12
N ASN A 529 -36.19 -46.72 22.86
CA ASN A 529 -37.30 -47.48 23.48
C ASN A 529 -37.10 -47.37 24.99
N PRO A 530 -38.05 -46.87 25.79
CA PRO A 530 -37.92 -46.84 27.24
C PRO A 530 -37.76 -48.28 27.72
N SER A 531 -36.64 -48.59 28.28
CA SER A 531 -36.41 -49.90 28.95
C SER A 531 -37.47 -50.11 30.01
N PRO A 532 -38.02 -51.33 30.14
CA PRO A 532 -39.10 -51.67 31.07
C PRO A 532 -38.72 -51.56 32.54
#